data_46386596a08a4fe8bfa857252dac97ba
#
_entry.id   46386596a08a4fe8bfa857252dac97ba
#
_cell.length_a   1.000
_cell.length_b   1.000
_cell.length_c   1.000
_cell.angle_alpha   90.00
_cell.angle_beta   90.00
_cell.angle_gamma   90.00
#
_symmetry.space_group_name_H-M   'P 1'
#
loop_
_entity.id
_entity.type
_entity.pdbx_description
1 polymer ?
#
loop_
_entity_poly.entity_id
_entity_poly.type
_entity_poly.pdbx_seq_one_letter_code
_entity_poly.pdbx_strand_id
1 'polypeptide(L)' 'MNELIHIRVGKELKKQMQNLIDVGMFSNQAEIAREGIRNVLMKYNSEKVNKK' A
#
# COMPACT_ATOMS: atom_id res chain seq x y z
N MET A 1 13.83 12.97 2.20
CA MET A 1 14.24 12.15 1.62
C MET A 1 13.51 11.78 0.52
N ASN A 2 13.92 11.58 -0.47
CA ASN A 2 13.24 11.34 -1.56
C ASN A 2 13.52 10.07 -2.13
N GLU A 3 13.22 9.04 -1.48
CA GLU A 3 13.42 7.78 -2.02
C GLU A 3 12.23 7.37 -2.79
N LEU A 4 12.39 6.90 -3.98
CA LEU A 4 11.30 6.44 -4.79
C LEU A 4 11.27 4.96 -4.78
N ILE A 5 10.10 4.42 -4.59
CA ILE A 5 9.94 2.99 -4.62
C ILE A 5 9.19 2.61 -5.87
N HIS A 6 9.79 1.77 -6.70
CA HIS A 6 9.15 1.35 -7.92
C HIS A 6 8.72 -0.10 -7.74
N ILE A 7 7.42 -0.32 -7.79
CA ILE A 7 6.90 -1.64 -7.62
C ILE A 7 6.12 -2.04 -8.82
N ARG A 8 6.38 -3.23 -9.34
CA ARG A 8 5.65 -3.69 -10.47
C ARG A 8 4.55 -4.60 -9.98
N VAL A 9 3.31 -4.28 -10.24
CA VAL A 9 2.20 -5.13 -9.83
C VAL A 9 1.61 -5.74 -11.08
N GLY A 10 0.98 -6.87 -10.94
CA GLY A 10 0.41 -7.53 -12.08
C GLY A 10 -0.84 -6.83 -12.56
N LYS A 11 -1.35 -7.25 -13.70
CA LYS A 11 -2.52 -6.64 -14.26
C LYS A 11 -3.71 -6.75 -13.38
N GLU A 12 -3.88 -7.89 -12.78
CA GLU A 12 -5.04 -8.12 -11.94
C GLU A 12 -5.03 -7.19 -10.74
N LEU A 13 -3.88 -7.06 -10.10
CA LEU A 13 -3.80 -6.23 -8.94
C LEU A 13 -3.97 -4.77 -9.32
N LYS A 14 -3.41 -4.38 -10.44
CA LYS A 14 -3.54 -3.02 -10.89
C LYS A 14 -5.00 -2.68 -11.17
N LYS A 15 -5.74 -3.64 -11.71
CA LYS A 15 -7.12 -3.44 -12.03
C LYS A 15 -7.92 -3.21 -10.74
N GLN A 16 -7.63 -3.98 -9.71
CA GLN A 16 -8.34 -3.82 -8.46
C GLN A 16 -8.01 -2.48 -7.82
N MET A 17 -6.77 -2.04 -7.95
CA MET A 17 -6.39 -0.75 -7.41
C MET A 17 -7.16 0.35 -8.14
N GLN A 18 -7.31 0.22 -9.46
CA GLN A 18 -8.01 1.22 -10.21
C GLN A 18 -9.49 1.28 -9.80
N ASN A 19 -10.06 0.12 -9.48
CA ASN A 19 -11.44 0.10 -9.04
C ASN A 19 -11.62 0.91 -7.76
N LEU A 20 -10.66 0.82 -6.84
CA LEU A 20 -10.76 1.56 -5.60
C LEU A 20 -10.67 3.06 -5.86
N ILE A 21 -9.91 3.45 -6.85
CA ILE A 21 -9.81 4.85 -7.20
C ILE A 21 -11.12 5.30 -7.84
N ASP A 22 -11.66 4.46 -8.71
CA ASP A 22 -12.88 4.82 -9.41
C ASP A 22 -14.06 5.00 -8.47
N VAL A 23 -14.13 4.25 -7.41
CA VAL A 23 -15.24 4.40 -6.48
C VAL A 23 -14.94 5.47 -5.43
N GLY A 24 -13.81 6.13 -5.53
CA GLY A 24 -13.54 7.24 -4.64
C GLY A 24 -12.92 6.92 -3.31
N MET A 25 -12.49 5.70 -3.09
CA MET A 25 -11.88 5.36 -1.82
C MET A 25 -10.45 5.83 -1.73
N PHE A 26 -9.78 5.97 -2.86
CA PHE A 26 -8.43 6.48 -2.90
C PHE A 26 -8.30 7.45 -4.06
N SER A 27 -7.37 8.35 -3.96
CA SER A 27 -7.18 9.34 -5.01
C SER A 27 -6.28 8.84 -6.13
N ASN A 28 -5.33 8.00 -5.80
CA ASN A 28 -4.40 7.52 -6.82
C ASN A 28 -3.73 6.27 -6.34
N GLN A 29 -2.94 5.67 -7.22
CA GLN A 29 -2.32 4.40 -6.89
C GLN A 29 -1.25 4.53 -5.81
N ALA A 30 -0.57 5.64 -5.78
CA ALA A 30 0.47 5.84 -4.77
C ALA A 30 -0.14 5.85 -3.38
N GLU A 31 -1.34 6.36 -3.25
CA GLU A 31 -1.99 6.40 -1.98
C GLU A 31 -2.36 5.00 -1.52
N ILE A 32 -2.80 4.15 -2.44
CA ILE A 32 -3.12 2.77 -2.11
C ILE A 32 -1.85 2.06 -1.64
N ALA A 33 -0.75 2.27 -2.35
CA ALA A 33 0.50 1.61 -2.01
C ALA A 33 0.97 2.05 -0.63
N ARG A 34 0.87 3.34 -0.37
CA ARG A 34 1.34 3.85 0.91
C ARG A 34 0.49 3.30 2.04
N GLU A 35 -0.80 3.22 1.83
CA GLU A 35 -1.69 2.71 2.85
C GLU A 35 -1.42 1.23 3.10
N GLY A 36 -1.18 0.47 2.05
CA GLY A 36 -0.91 -0.95 2.18
C GLY A 36 0.38 -1.20 2.93
N ILE A 37 1.41 -0.42 2.60
CA ILE A 37 2.69 -0.59 3.26
C ILE A 37 2.55 -0.22 4.72
N ARG A 38 1.83 0.86 5.01
CA ARG A 38 1.65 1.25 6.39
C ARG A 38 0.93 0.17 7.17
N ASN A 39 -0.10 -0.43 6.59
CA ASN A 39 -0.85 -1.47 7.28
C ASN A 39 0.00 -2.68 7.56
N VAL A 40 0.84 -3.06 6.62
CA VAL A 40 1.71 -4.21 6.81
C VAL A 40 2.71 -3.92 7.92
N LEU A 41 3.29 -2.73 7.92
CA LEU A 41 4.25 -2.40 8.93
C LEU A 41 3.62 -2.33 10.30
N MET A 42 2.42 -1.79 10.40
CA MET A 42 1.76 -1.72 11.66
C MET A 42 1.42 -3.08 12.19
N LYS A 43 1.00 -3.96 11.31
CA LYS A 43 0.63 -5.28 11.71
C LYS A 43 1.83 -6.03 12.26
N TYR A 44 2.94 -5.99 11.55
CA TYR A 44 4.09 -6.72 12.01
C TYR A 44 4.81 -6.05 13.18
N ASN A 45 4.77 -4.76 13.23
CA ASN A 45 5.40 -4.08 14.36
C ASN A 45 4.64 -4.35 15.62
N SER A 46 3.34 -4.41 15.57
CA SER A 46 2.62 -4.62 16.79
C SER A 46 2.78 -6.06 17.25
N GLU A 47 3.15 -6.96 16.36
CA GLU A 47 3.32 -8.29 16.80
C GLU A 47 4.73 -8.62 17.14
N LYS A 48 5.66 -8.07 16.43
CA LYS A 48 6.97 -8.40 16.68
C LYS A 48 7.75 -7.45 17.41
N VAL A 49 7.58 -6.26 17.15
CA VAL A 49 8.33 -5.28 17.76
C VAL A 49 8.32 -5.31 19.19
N ASN A 50 7.24 -5.66 19.67
CA ASN A 50 7.20 -5.58 21.03
C ASN A 50 8.12 -6.52 21.61
N LYS A 51 8.69 -7.35 20.93
CA LYS A 51 9.55 -8.15 21.49
C LYS A 51 10.79 -7.53 21.59
N LYS A 52 11.05 -6.57 21.19
CA LYS A 52 12.25 -6.03 21.20
C LYS A 52 12.56 -5.46 22.18
#